data_c4ee472b62447460f596abde75c47cf6
#
_entry.id   c4ee472b62447460f596abde75c47cf6
#
_cell.length_a   1.000
_cell.length_b   1.000
_cell.length_c   1.000
_cell.angle_alpha   90.00
_cell.angle_beta   90.00
_cell.angle_gamma   90.00
#
_symmetry.space_group_name_H-M   'P 1'
#
loop_
_entity.id
_entity.type
_entity.pdbx_description
1 polymer ?
#
loop_
_entity_poly.entity_id
_entity_poly.type
_entity_poly.pdbx_seq_one_letter_code
_entity_poly.pdbx_strand_id
1 'polypeptide(L)'
;SRWPGVTDTDNETLGFDYKLNDGLAEEFREFIKQDPLFRKGVYNKLTYEMFYHYKERFMTSVSYDALDGSSIYELAAGNNKNSRLADIRAALGYIYTYPGAKCISLGNDTGILMTGEESVKEAWNRFQENEYKDMLIYVSQLNRMYRSEKALYELDDKEEGFNWIDNYNDAETVLAYERISKDNEKLLIAVNFTPVTREKYILHVPVMGRYRILLDSSRFGDGGENMHDSKEVICSSIETDVNDKYELSISIPSSSIVVYKYEAYSDIEIKELKIKNEAEAAKIEAEKKARMAKELAIKADEEAKKAADAEKLAKESLRLAQKARDEAEKKAKEAVKESVRIDEEMRKRLQELKSE
;
A
#
# COMPACT_ATOMS: atom_id res chain seq x y z
N SER A 1 26.88 -3.90 26.62
CA SER A 1 27.44 -2.55 26.51
C SER A 1 26.82 -1.83 25.31
N ARG A 2 26.37 -0.60 25.51
CA ARG A 2 25.84 0.27 24.42
C ARG A 2 26.96 1.01 23.68
N TRP A 3 28.22 0.86 24.08
CA TRP A 3 29.36 1.55 23.49
C TRP A 3 30.03 0.69 22.42
N PRO A 4 30.50 1.28 21.30
CA PRO A 4 31.39 0.60 20.36
C PRO A 4 32.71 0.22 21.01
N GLY A 5 33.43 -0.75 20.44
CA GLY A 5 34.73 -1.19 20.92
C GLY A 5 34.76 -2.61 21.49
N VAL A 6 33.72 -3.42 21.21
CA VAL A 6 33.71 -4.85 21.54
C VAL A 6 34.26 -5.67 20.38
N THR A 7 33.82 -5.39 19.17
CA THR A 7 34.12 -6.13 17.92
C THR A 7 34.71 -5.26 16.81
N ASP A 8 34.80 -3.95 17.03
CA ASP A 8 35.34 -2.99 16.07
C ASP A 8 36.78 -3.35 15.69
N THR A 9 37.07 -3.40 14.39
CA THR A 9 38.39 -3.78 13.87
C THR A 9 39.31 -2.59 13.65
N ASP A 10 38.80 -1.36 13.73
CA ASP A 10 39.53 -0.15 13.39
C ASP A 10 40.20 0.52 14.62
N ASN A 11 39.86 0.07 15.83
CA ASN A 11 40.38 0.60 17.10
C ASN A 11 40.86 -0.52 18.03
N GLU A 12 41.55 -0.15 19.13
CA GLU A 12 41.83 -1.08 20.22
C GLU A 12 40.51 -1.57 20.85
N THR A 13 40.09 -2.78 20.51
CA THR A 13 38.84 -3.40 20.93
C THR A 13 39.10 -4.56 21.91
N LEU A 14 38.02 -5.08 22.48
CA LEU A 14 38.09 -6.26 23.35
C LEU A 14 38.41 -7.56 22.59
N GLY A 15 38.37 -7.54 21.24
CA GLY A 15 38.75 -8.66 20.38
C GLY A 15 37.72 -9.79 20.31
N PHE A 16 36.47 -9.52 20.60
CA PHE A 16 35.38 -10.49 20.38
C PHE A 16 34.95 -10.49 18.91
N ASP A 17 34.52 -11.65 18.40
CA ASP A 17 34.03 -11.79 17.06
C ASP A 17 32.61 -11.18 16.88
N TYR A 18 31.78 -11.31 17.91
CA TYR A 18 30.38 -10.83 17.92
C TYR A 18 30.04 -10.20 19.28
N LYS A 19 29.05 -9.31 19.21
CA LYS A 19 28.39 -8.68 20.35
C LYS A 19 26.92 -8.98 20.33
N LEU A 20 26.34 -9.34 21.48
CA LEU A 20 24.86 -9.48 21.58
C LEU A 20 24.19 -8.13 21.33
N ASN A 21 23.19 -8.12 20.47
CA ASN A 21 22.43 -6.91 20.13
C ASN A 21 21.28 -6.70 21.12
N ASP A 22 21.63 -6.39 22.37
CA ASP A 22 20.65 -6.12 23.43
C ASP A 22 19.74 -4.94 23.07
N GLY A 23 20.27 -3.94 22.34
CA GLY A 23 19.51 -2.77 21.92
C GLY A 23 18.34 -3.15 21.00
N LEU A 24 18.62 -3.90 19.95
CA LEU A 24 17.57 -4.40 19.05
C LEU A 24 16.59 -5.32 19.80
N ALA A 25 17.11 -6.24 20.61
CA ALA A 25 16.26 -7.18 21.35
C ALA A 25 15.31 -6.44 22.30
N GLU A 26 15.75 -5.40 23.01
CA GLU A 26 14.93 -4.59 23.90
C GLU A 26 13.86 -3.82 23.12
N GLU A 27 14.24 -3.07 22.09
CA GLU A 27 13.34 -2.28 21.26
C GLU A 27 12.31 -3.17 20.55
N PHE A 28 12.75 -4.30 20.02
CA PHE A 28 11.85 -5.24 19.33
C PHE A 28 10.87 -5.91 20.30
N ARG A 29 11.28 -6.28 21.52
CA ARG A 29 10.39 -6.81 22.55
C ARG A 29 9.32 -5.78 22.94
N GLU A 30 9.69 -4.53 23.11
CA GLU A 30 8.72 -3.46 23.39
C GLU A 30 7.74 -3.25 22.24
N PHE A 31 8.20 -3.38 21.00
CA PHE A 31 7.34 -3.29 19.83
C PHE A 31 6.34 -4.46 19.74
N ILE A 32 6.83 -5.72 19.86
CA ILE A 32 5.99 -6.89 19.65
C ILE A 32 4.93 -7.10 20.76
N LYS A 33 5.19 -6.60 21.96
CA LYS A 33 4.26 -6.58 23.10
C LYS A 33 3.05 -5.70 22.86
N GLN A 34 3.16 -4.69 22.01
CA GLN A 34 2.04 -3.81 21.72
C GLN A 34 0.93 -4.56 20.98
N ASP A 35 -0.30 -4.23 21.31
CA ASP A 35 -1.44 -4.65 20.49
C ASP A 35 -1.19 -4.22 19.05
N PRO A 36 -1.36 -5.12 18.05
CA PRO A 36 -1.07 -4.83 16.66
C PRO A 36 -1.73 -3.55 16.11
N LEU A 37 -2.88 -3.14 16.66
CA LEU A 37 -3.56 -1.91 16.26
C LEU A 37 -2.86 -0.63 16.74
N PHE A 38 -2.01 -0.75 17.78
CA PHE A 38 -1.29 0.39 18.36
C PHE A 38 0.21 0.42 18.03
N ARG A 39 0.72 -0.56 17.30
CA ARG A 39 2.15 -0.67 16.92
C ARG A 39 2.66 0.54 16.13
N LYS A 40 1.77 1.27 15.44
CA LYS A 40 2.15 2.52 14.76
C LYS A 40 2.81 3.55 15.68
N GLY A 41 2.43 3.61 16.94
CA GLY A 41 2.99 4.54 17.93
C GLY A 41 4.42 4.21 18.37
N VAL A 42 4.90 3.01 18.08
CA VAL A 42 6.25 2.52 18.42
C VAL A 42 7.01 1.97 17.21
N TYR A 43 6.59 2.36 16.03
CA TYR A 43 7.15 1.90 14.75
C TYR A 43 8.65 2.15 14.61
N ASN A 44 9.14 3.28 15.11
CA ASN A 44 10.55 3.65 15.11
C ASN A 44 11.45 2.64 15.82
N LYS A 45 10.91 1.82 16.72
CA LYS A 45 11.65 0.75 17.41
C LYS A 45 12.17 -0.34 16.47
N LEU A 46 11.56 -0.48 15.30
CA LEU A 46 12.00 -1.40 14.25
C LEU A 46 13.17 -0.85 13.42
N THR A 47 13.32 0.48 13.36
CA THR A 47 14.26 1.12 12.43
C THR A 47 15.44 1.80 13.12
N TYR A 48 15.29 2.13 14.41
CA TYR A 48 16.27 2.94 15.15
C TYR A 48 17.65 2.29 15.26
N GLU A 49 17.71 0.97 15.37
CA GLU A 49 18.96 0.23 15.53
C GLU A 49 19.92 0.39 14.34
N MET A 50 19.40 0.59 13.12
CA MET A 50 20.20 0.78 11.91
C MET A 50 21.12 2.02 11.97
N PHE A 51 20.83 3.01 12.82
CA PHE A 51 21.72 4.18 13.01
C PHE A 51 23.08 3.82 13.62
N TYR A 52 23.17 2.69 14.31
CA TYR A 52 24.42 2.24 14.94
C TYR A 52 24.81 0.81 14.59
N HIS A 53 24.03 0.12 13.76
CA HIS A 53 24.22 -1.30 13.44
C HIS A 53 25.66 -1.60 12.98
N TYR A 54 26.21 -0.80 12.09
CA TYR A 54 27.51 -1.03 11.47
C TYR A 54 28.72 -0.62 12.34
N LYS A 55 28.48 -0.28 13.59
CA LYS A 55 29.56 0.03 14.55
C LYS A 55 30.14 -1.21 15.23
N GLU A 56 29.45 -2.34 15.15
CA GLU A 56 29.84 -3.60 15.79
C GLU A 56 29.33 -4.77 14.93
N ARG A 57 29.93 -5.94 15.08
CA ARG A 57 29.38 -7.18 14.53
C ARG A 57 28.35 -7.75 15.48
N PHE A 58 27.09 -7.54 15.18
CA PHE A 58 26.01 -7.94 16.05
C PHE A 58 25.55 -9.38 15.84
N MET A 59 25.15 -10.00 16.96
CA MET A 59 24.35 -11.21 16.99
C MET A 59 22.95 -10.84 17.46
N THR A 60 21.94 -11.08 16.62
CA THR A 60 20.57 -10.64 16.82
C THR A 60 19.66 -11.75 17.33
N SER A 61 18.74 -11.40 18.23
CA SER A 61 17.69 -12.29 18.75
C SER A 61 16.48 -11.48 19.21
N VAL A 62 15.35 -12.14 19.40
CA VAL A 62 14.22 -11.57 20.14
C VAL A 62 14.51 -11.60 21.66
N SER A 63 15.07 -12.69 22.12
CA SER A 63 15.46 -12.90 23.51
C SER A 63 16.64 -13.88 23.55
N TYR A 64 17.53 -13.70 24.50
CA TYR A 64 18.66 -14.59 24.74
C TYR A 64 18.39 -15.63 25.82
N ASP A 65 17.33 -15.45 26.60
CA ASP A 65 16.83 -16.41 27.57
C ASP A 65 15.28 -16.45 27.55
N ALA A 66 14.73 -17.54 27.08
CA ALA A 66 13.27 -17.73 27.00
C ALA A 66 12.64 -18.12 28.36
N LEU A 67 13.45 -18.44 29.35
CA LEU A 67 12.97 -18.91 30.66
C LEU A 67 12.77 -17.75 31.68
N ASP A 68 13.25 -16.57 31.35
CA ASP A 68 13.16 -15.37 32.20
C ASP A 68 11.83 -14.57 32.03
N GLY A 69 10.84 -15.14 31.35
CA GLY A 69 9.58 -14.45 31.02
C GLY A 69 9.66 -13.58 29.78
N SER A 70 10.69 -13.70 28.97
CA SER A 70 10.90 -12.96 27.71
C SER A 70 10.81 -13.86 26.47
N SER A 71 10.17 -15.04 26.58
CA SER A 71 9.94 -15.91 25.43
C SER A 71 9.12 -15.18 24.36
N ILE A 72 9.37 -15.48 23.11
CA ILE A 72 8.62 -14.87 21.99
C ILE A 72 7.11 -15.16 22.11
N TYR A 73 6.71 -16.28 22.70
CA TYR A 73 5.31 -16.63 22.92
C TYR A 73 4.61 -15.68 23.91
N GLU A 74 5.29 -15.31 24.99
CA GLU A 74 4.77 -14.35 25.98
C GLU A 74 4.73 -12.94 25.45
N LEU A 75 5.69 -12.60 24.58
CA LEU A 75 5.78 -11.27 23.98
C LEU A 75 4.74 -11.02 22.89
N ALA A 76 4.39 -12.05 22.12
CA ALA A 76 3.47 -11.89 21.01
C ALA A 76 2.05 -11.55 21.46
N ALA A 77 1.48 -10.49 20.89
CA ALA A 77 0.23 -9.86 21.34
C ALA A 77 -1.06 -10.44 20.73
N GLY A 78 -1.00 -11.57 20.01
CA GLY A 78 -2.17 -12.16 19.39
C GLY A 78 -3.26 -12.56 20.38
N ASN A 79 -4.53 -12.27 20.04
CA ASN A 79 -5.70 -12.49 20.90
C ASN A 79 -6.09 -13.98 21.03
N ASN A 80 -5.61 -14.83 20.16
CA ASN A 80 -5.80 -16.28 20.18
C ASN A 80 -4.51 -16.97 19.74
N LYS A 81 -4.45 -18.31 19.88
CA LYS A 81 -3.27 -19.11 19.58
C LYS A 81 -2.78 -18.89 18.12
N ASN A 82 -3.67 -18.90 17.15
CA ASN A 82 -3.30 -18.79 15.73
C ASN A 82 -2.76 -17.39 15.39
N SER A 83 -3.42 -16.31 15.85
CA SER A 83 -2.93 -14.94 15.64
C SER A 83 -1.60 -14.70 16.36
N ARG A 84 -1.40 -15.30 17.54
CA ARG A 84 -0.13 -15.24 18.26
C ARG A 84 0.99 -15.96 17.51
N LEU A 85 0.74 -17.15 16.99
CA LEU A 85 1.72 -17.88 16.19
C LEU A 85 2.02 -17.19 14.85
N ALA A 86 1.03 -16.52 14.24
CA ALA A 86 1.27 -15.68 13.05
C ALA A 86 2.21 -14.51 13.39
N ASP A 87 1.98 -13.82 14.48
CA ASP A 87 2.83 -12.73 14.97
C ASP A 87 4.27 -13.22 15.28
N ILE A 88 4.40 -14.42 15.87
CA ILE A 88 5.69 -15.06 16.12
C ILE A 88 6.41 -15.38 14.81
N ARG A 89 5.70 -15.90 13.79
CA ARG A 89 6.31 -16.18 12.49
C ARG A 89 6.81 -14.88 11.83
N ALA A 90 6.02 -13.81 11.86
CA ALA A 90 6.47 -12.51 11.35
C ALA A 90 7.70 -12.00 12.09
N ALA A 91 7.71 -12.12 13.42
CA ALA A 91 8.83 -11.71 14.28
C ALA A 91 10.11 -12.50 13.99
N LEU A 92 10.04 -13.83 13.94
CA LEU A 92 11.19 -14.67 13.62
C LEU A 92 11.70 -14.40 12.20
N GLY A 93 10.80 -14.27 11.23
CA GLY A 93 11.18 -13.91 9.87
C GLY A 93 11.90 -12.58 9.80
N TYR A 94 11.42 -11.56 10.53
CA TYR A 94 12.11 -10.27 10.64
C TYR A 94 13.53 -10.43 11.22
N ILE A 95 13.70 -11.12 12.34
CA ILE A 95 15.03 -11.36 12.95
C ILE A 95 15.95 -12.13 11.99
N TYR A 96 15.44 -13.14 11.26
CA TYR A 96 16.26 -13.90 10.32
C TYR A 96 16.70 -13.10 9.10
N THR A 97 15.92 -12.13 8.67
CA THR A 97 16.23 -11.31 7.50
C THR A 97 16.91 -9.98 7.84
N TYR A 98 16.81 -9.52 9.11
CA TYR A 98 17.52 -8.34 9.59
C TYR A 98 19.04 -8.62 9.63
N PRO A 99 19.93 -7.61 9.44
CA PRO A 99 21.37 -7.81 9.51
C PRO A 99 21.88 -8.35 10.86
N GLY A 100 23.01 -9.04 10.85
CA GLY A 100 23.67 -9.62 12.01
C GLY A 100 23.54 -11.15 12.11
N ALA A 101 24.45 -11.81 12.81
CA ALA A 101 24.40 -13.24 13.10
C ALA A 101 23.16 -13.58 13.93
N LYS A 102 22.63 -14.81 13.79
CA LYS A 102 21.38 -15.22 14.46
C LYS A 102 21.65 -15.99 15.74
N CYS A 103 20.94 -15.61 16.80
CA CYS A 103 20.94 -16.34 18.07
C CYS A 103 19.49 -16.59 18.48
N ILE A 104 19.06 -17.84 18.48
CA ILE A 104 17.71 -18.23 18.86
C ILE A 104 17.80 -19.10 20.11
N SER A 105 17.24 -18.61 21.21
CA SER A 105 17.18 -19.38 22.46
C SER A 105 16.12 -20.48 22.38
N LEU A 106 16.31 -21.54 23.17
CA LEU A 106 15.41 -22.67 23.27
C LEU A 106 13.98 -22.20 23.59
N GLY A 107 13.00 -22.72 22.84
CA GLY A 107 11.58 -22.35 22.96
C GLY A 107 11.15 -21.20 22.06
N ASN A 108 12.03 -20.26 21.71
CA ASN A 108 11.74 -19.21 20.76
C ASN A 108 11.63 -19.72 19.31
N ASP A 109 12.31 -20.83 19.01
CA ASP A 109 12.27 -21.51 17.70
C ASP A 109 10.95 -22.25 17.44
N THR A 110 10.18 -22.50 18.47
CA THR A 110 8.97 -23.33 18.41
C THR A 110 7.70 -22.57 18.72
N GLY A 111 7.84 -21.39 19.31
CA GLY A 111 6.69 -20.61 19.78
C GLY A 111 5.92 -21.30 20.91
N ILE A 112 6.54 -22.23 21.61
CA ILE A 112 5.95 -22.88 22.80
C ILE A 112 6.29 -22.03 24.03
N LEU A 113 5.27 -21.76 24.84
CA LEU A 113 5.49 -21.21 26.17
C LEU A 113 6.18 -22.28 27.03
N MET A 114 7.41 -22.01 27.45
CA MET A 114 8.13 -22.83 28.42
C MET A 114 8.11 -22.13 29.77
N THR A 115 7.47 -22.73 30.75
CA THR A 115 7.53 -22.25 32.13
C THR A 115 8.75 -22.87 32.82
N GLY A 116 9.40 -22.12 33.72
CA GLY A 116 10.62 -22.63 34.41
C GLY A 116 10.43 -23.92 35.21
N GLU A 117 9.18 -24.32 35.49
CA GLU A 117 8.82 -25.57 36.15
C GLU A 117 8.60 -26.71 35.17
N GLU A 118 8.41 -26.42 33.88
CA GLU A 118 8.14 -27.45 32.87
C GLU A 118 9.45 -28.10 32.40
N SER A 119 9.46 -29.44 32.43
CA SER A 119 10.61 -30.15 31.91
C SER A 119 10.69 -30.01 30.37
N VAL A 120 11.93 -30.03 29.84
CA VAL A 120 12.17 -30.07 28.38
C VAL A 120 11.41 -31.23 27.72
N LYS A 121 11.23 -32.35 28.46
CA LYS A 121 10.48 -33.51 27.98
C LYS A 121 8.99 -33.21 27.81
N GLU A 122 8.39 -32.46 28.74
CA GLU A 122 6.96 -32.05 28.65
C GLU A 122 6.74 -31.06 27.50
N ALA A 123 7.62 -30.06 27.36
CA ALA A 123 7.62 -29.18 26.21
C ALA A 123 7.76 -29.97 24.89
N TRP A 124 8.67 -30.95 24.85
CA TRP A 124 8.86 -31.85 23.70
C TRP A 124 7.61 -32.65 23.33
N ASN A 125 6.80 -33.06 24.29
CA ASN A 125 5.54 -33.77 24.01
C ASN A 125 4.51 -32.85 23.30
N ARG A 126 4.50 -31.57 23.56
CA ARG A 126 3.63 -30.57 22.88
C ARG A 126 3.99 -30.34 21.41
N PHE A 127 5.20 -30.66 20.98
CA PHE A 127 5.59 -30.67 19.58
C PHE A 127 4.78 -31.63 18.69
N GLN A 128 4.00 -32.53 19.29
CA GLN A 128 3.10 -33.41 18.54
C GLN A 128 1.84 -32.65 18.03
N GLU A 129 1.53 -31.49 18.59
CA GLU A 129 0.43 -30.63 18.11
C GLU A 129 0.80 -30.01 16.75
N ASN A 130 -0.20 -29.98 15.83
CA ASN A 130 0.05 -29.58 14.44
C ASN A 130 0.62 -28.16 14.31
N GLU A 131 0.12 -27.22 15.11
CA GLU A 131 0.54 -25.81 15.04
C GLU A 131 2.03 -25.62 15.39
N TYR A 132 2.55 -26.41 16.33
CA TYR A 132 3.98 -26.38 16.68
C TYR A 132 4.84 -27.12 15.66
N LYS A 133 4.28 -28.16 15.00
CA LYS A 133 4.95 -28.78 13.85
C LYS A 133 5.10 -27.81 12.70
N ASP A 134 4.05 -27.03 12.39
CA ASP A 134 4.09 -26.00 11.35
C ASP A 134 5.12 -24.93 11.68
N MET A 135 5.23 -24.54 12.96
CA MET A 135 6.28 -23.60 13.40
C MET A 135 7.68 -24.18 13.21
N LEU A 136 7.91 -25.45 13.56
CA LEU A 136 9.18 -26.12 13.32
C LEU A 136 9.53 -26.19 11.83
N ILE A 137 8.55 -26.48 10.98
CA ILE A 137 8.73 -26.48 9.52
C ILE A 137 9.10 -25.08 9.05
N TYR A 138 8.42 -24.04 9.55
CA TYR A 138 8.71 -22.65 9.23
C TYR A 138 10.14 -22.26 9.63
N VAL A 139 10.56 -22.53 10.87
CA VAL A 139 11.92 -22.25 11.34
C VAL A 139 12.96 -23.04 10.56
N SER A 140 12.65 -24.28 10.19
CA SER A 140 13.52 -25.07 9.30
C SER A 140 13.69 -24.41 7.92
N GLN A 141 12.62 -23.81 7.36
CA GLN A 141 12.73 -23.06 6.12
C GLN A 141 13.53 -21.76 6.29
N LEU A 142 13.35 -21.04 7.41
CA LEU A 142 14.18 -19.87 7.74
C LEU A 142 15.66 -20.25 7.82
N ASN A 143 16.01 -21.33 8.52
CA ASN A 143 17.37 -21.82 8.61
C ASN A 143 17.96 -22.22 7.25
N ARG A 144 17.15 -22.86 6.41
CA ARG A 144 17.55 -23.22 5.03
C ARG A 144 17.80 -21.98 4.19
N MET A 145 16.87 -21.02 4.21
CA MET A 145 16.97 -19.75 3.50
C MET A 145 18.21 -18.98 3.97
N TYR A 146 18.42 -18.84 5.28
CA TYR A 146 19.59 -18.12 5.82
C TYR A 146 20.91 -18.73 5.36
N ARG A 147 20.99 -20.06 5.25
CA ARG A 147 22.21 -20.78 4.81
C ARG A 147 22.42 -20.73 3.29
N SER A 148 21.34 -20.65 2.50
CA SER A 148 21.42 -20.68 1.03
C SER A 148 21.56 -19.30 0.41
N GLU A 149 20.98 -18.26 1.03
CA GLU A 149 20.92 -16.92 0.48
C GLU A 149 22.05 -16.05 1.04
N LYS A 150 23.08 -15.84 0.25
CA LYS A 150 24.28 -15.05 0.60
C LYS A 150 23.96 -13.63 1.07
N ALA A 151 22.93 -13.03 0.48
CA ALA A 151 22.44 -11.70 0.85
C ALA A 151 22.07 -11.56 2.34
N LEU A 152 21.80 -12.66 3.04
CA LEU A 152 21.40 -12.63 4.45
C LEU A 152 22.58 -12.64 5.45
N TYR A 153 23.82 -12.87 4.97
CA TYR A 153 24.96 -12.98 5.90
C TYR A 153 26.31 -12.42 5.40
N GLU A 154 26.53 -12.27 4.09
CA GLU A 154 27.85 -11.89 3.58
C GLU A 154 28.28 -10.45 3.91
N LEU A 155 27.31 -9.55 4.02
CA LEU A 155 27.50 -8.12 4.28
C LEU A 155 26.69 -7.65 5.50
N ASP A 156 26.59 -8.49 6.53
CA ASP A 156 25.84 -8.19 7.75
C ASP A 156 26.42 -7.00 8.55
N ASP A 157 27.73 -6.77 8.43
CA ASP A 157 28.45 -5.70 9.10
C ASP A 157 28.82 -4.52 8.16
N LYS A 158 28.17 -4.43 6.99
CA LYS A 158 28.43 -3.40 5.97
C LYS A 158 27.14 -2.72 5.51
N GLU A 159 27.21 -1.40 5.33
CA GLU A 159 26.08 -0.59 4.87
C GLU A 159 25.57 -1.04 3.48
N GLU A 160 26.48 -1.48 2.61
CA GLU A 160 26.15 -1.93 1.25
C GLU A 160 25.29 -3.21 1.22
N GLY A 161 25.22 -3.94 2.33
CA GLY A 161 24.43 -5.17 2.49
C GLY A 161 22.94 -4.93 2.75
N PHE A 162 22.52 -3.66 2.95
CA PHE A 162 21.16 -3.32 3.34
C PHE A 162 20.68 -2.03 2.69
N ASN A 163 19.42 -2.00 2.29
CA ASN A 163 18.79 -0.80 1.76
C ASN A 163 17.33 -0.73 2.18
N TRP A 164 16.91 0.38 2.78
CA TRP A 164 15.51 0.63 3.05
C TRP A 164 14.74 0.90 1.76
N ILE A 165 13.62 0.22 1.57
CA ILE A 165 12.68 0.45 0.48
C ILE A 165 11.47 1.27 0.98
N ASP A 166 10.90 0.86 2.11
CA ASP A 166 9.85 1.59 2.81
C ASP A 166 10.03 1.41 4.32
N ASN A 167 10.35 2.51 5.01
CA ASN A 167 10.55 2.56 6.46
C ASN A 167 9.86 3.76 7.12
N TYR A 168 8.95 4.41 6.39
CA TYR A 168 8.23 5.60 6.87
C TYR A 168 6.73 5.39 6.99
N ASN A 169 6.20 4.22 6.64
CA ASN A 169 4.77 3.93 6.66
C ASN A 169 4.33 3.41 8.05
N ASP A 170 4.45 4.27 9.06
CA ASP A 170 4.00 4.00 10.43
C ASP A 170 2.49 3.77 10.50
N ALA A 171 1.70 4.47 9.69
CA ALA A 171 0.24 4.36 9.65
C ALA A 171 -0.24 2.95 9.32
N GLU A 172 0.46 2.25 8.43
CA GLU A 172 0.15 0.88 8.04
C GLU A 172 1.00 -0.17 8.77
N THR A 173 2.04 0.27 9.49
CA THR A 173 3.01 -0.58 10.21
C THR A 173 3.59 -1.67 9.30
N VAL A 174 3.94 -1.26 8.09
CA VAL A 174 4.62 -2.07 7.08
C VAL A 174 6.06 -1.61 6.95
N LEU A 175 6.97 -2.56 6.82
CA LEU A 175 8.39 -2.34 6.54
C LEU A 175 8.77 -3.06 5.26
N ALA A 176 9.59 -2.41 4.42
CA ALA A 176 10.23 -3.09 3.31
C ALA A 176 11.70 -2.68 3.19
N TYR A 177 12.56 -3.66 2.93
CA TYR A 177 13.99 -3.46 2.76
C TYR A 177 14.61 -4.50 1.85
N GLU A 178 15.79 -4.19 1.31
CA GLU A 178 16.61 -5.12 0.56
C GLU A 178 17.76 -5.64 1.40
N ARG A 179 18.13 -6.91 1.19
CA ARG A 179 19.40 -7.51 1.58
C ARG A 179 20.19 -7.80 0.32
N ILE A 180 21.47 -7.50 0.37
CA ILE A 180 22.35 -7.51 -0.81
C ILE A 180 23.62 -8.30 -0.47
N SER A 181 24.04 -9.23 -1.36
CA SER A 181 25.28 -9.99 -1.24
C SER A 181 26.46 -9.28 -1.93
N LYS A 182 27.67 -9.78 -1.72
CA LYS A 182 28.89 -9.31 -2.41
C LYS A 182 28.78 -9.45 -3.93
N ASP A 183 28.06 -10.47 -4.40
CA ASP A 183 27.82 -10.74 -5.82
C ASP A 183 26.60 -9.95 -6.35
N ASN A 184 26.06 -9.02 -5.56
CA ASN A 184 24.87 -8.22 -5.88
C ASN A 184 23.58 -9.06 -6.07
N GLU A 185 23.52 -10.26 -5.48
CA GLU A 185 22.25 -10.98 -5.33
C GLU A 185 21.38 -10.21 -4.34
N LYS A 186 20.10 -10.05 -4.64
CA LYS A 186 19.19 -9.24 -3.84
C LYS A 186 17.99 -10.03 -3.37
N LEU A 187 17.62 -9.79 -2.12
CA LEU A 187 16.35 -10.18 -1.55
C LEU A 187 15.57 -8.92 -1.19
N LEU A 188 14.29 -8.88 -1.55
CA LEU A 188 13.35 -7.88 -1.08
C LEU A 188 12.51 -8.51 0.03
N ILE A 189 12.44 -7.85 1.17
CA ILE A 189 11.70 -8.28 2.34
C ILE A 189 10.57 -7.29 2.59
N ALA A 190 9.34 -7.77 2.76
CA ALA A 190 8.19 -6.98 3.16
C ALA A 190 7.55 -7.59 4.41
N VAL A 191 7.37 -6.78 5.44
CA VAL A 191 6.84 -7.22 6.75
C VAL A 191 5.61 -6.40 7.08
N ASN A 192 4.53 -7.09 7.45
CA ASN A 192 3.29 -6.50 7.92
C ASN A 192 3.02 -6.98 9.36
N PHE A 193 3.18 -6.10 10.32
CA PHE A 193 2.92 -6.38 11.73
C PHE A 193 1.51 -6.03 12.19
N THR A 194 0.56 -5.89 11.26
CA THR A 194 -0.85 -5.62 11.58
C THR A 194 -1.75 -6.80 11.23
N PRO A 195 -2.95 -6.90 11.84
CA PRO A 195 -3.92 -7.94 11.52
C PRO A 195 -4.72 -7.64 10.23
N VAL A 196 -4.25 -6.71 9.40
CA VAL A 196 -4.91 -6.27 8.17
C VAL A 196 -4.05 -6.63 6.98
N THR A 197 -4.58 -7.43 6.07
CA THR A 197 -3.92 -7.75 4.81
C THR A 197 -3.80 -6.50 3.94
N ARG A 198 -2.65 -6.31 3.31
CA ARG A 198 -2.36 -5.22 2.38
C ARG A 198 -2.38 -5.75 0.96
N GLU A 199 -3.51 -5.61 0.29
CA GLU A 199 -3.63 -5.94 -1.13
C GLU A 199 -3.09 -4.80 -1.99
N LYS A 200 -2.34 -5.15 -3.06
CA LYS A 200 -1.81 -4.17 -4.03
C LYS A 200 -0.98 -3.05 -3.36
N TYR A 201 -0.18 -3.42 -2.37
CA TYR A 201 0.75 -2.51 -1.73
C TYR A 201 1.84 -2.10 -2.72
N ILE A 202 2.03 -0.81 -2.94
CA ILE A 202 3.00 -0.29 -3.91
C ILE A 202 4.32 -0.01 -3.22
N LEU A 203 5.37 -0.67 -3.68
CA LEU A 203 6.76 -0.40 -3.31
C LEU A 203 7.49 0.29 -4.47
N HIS A 204 8.39 1.21 -4.14
CA HIS A 204 9.27 1.85 -5.10
C HIS A 204 10.67 1.22 -5.01
N VAL A 205 10.94 0.28 -5.90
CA VAL A 205 12.19 -0.49 -5.91
C VAL A 205 13.24 0.14 -6.84
N PRO A 206 14.54 0.02 -6.52
CA PRO A 206 15.60 0.69 -7.28
C PRO A 206 15.92 -0.01 -8.62
N VAL A 207 15.47 -1.24 -8.81
CA VAL A 207 15.81 -2.04 -10.00
C VAL A 207 14.59 -2.72 -10.58
N MET A 208 14.49 -2.70 -11.91
CA MET A 208 13.47 -3.42 -12.64
C MET A 208 13.84 -4.89 -12.77
N GLY A 209 12.91 -5.79 -12.47
CA GLY A 209 13.14 -7.22 -12.59
C GLY A 209 11.97 -8.05 -12.11
N ARG A 210 12.19 -9.34 -11.96
CA ARG A 210 11.26 -10.28 -11.35
C ARG A 210 11.56 -10.42 -9.87
N TYR A 211 10.50 -10.47 -9.08
CA TYR A 211 10.56 -10.69 -7.64
C TYR A 211 9.79 -11.98 -7.34
N ARG A 212 10.52 -13.08 -7.28
CA ARG A 212 9.94 -14.40 -7.02
C ARG A 212 9.86 -14.67 -5.54
N ILE A 213 8.70 -15.10 -5.05
CA ILE A 213 8.51 -15.44 -3.63
C ILE A 213 9.42 -16.61 -3.26
N LEU A 214 10.29 -16.36 -2.28
CA LEU A 214 11.17 -17.33 -1.66
C LEU A 214 10.57 -17.90 -0.39
N LEU A 215 9.95 -17.05 0.41
CA LEU A 215 9.29 -17.39 1.66
C LEU A 215 8.06 -16.50 1.88
N ASP A 216 6.98 -17.11 2.32
CA ASP A 216 5.79 -16.42 2.80
C ASP A 216 5.35 -17.07 4.13
N SER A 217 5.45 -16.32 5.23
CA SER A 217 5.15 -16.82 6.56
C SER A 217 3.68 -17.13 6.79
N SER A 218 2.77 -16.58 6.00
CA SER A 218 1.32 -16.82 6.10
C SER A 218 0.92 -18.25 5.68
N ARG A 219 1.78 -18.94 4.94
CA ARG A 219 1.52 -20.31 4.46
C ARG A 219 1.67 -21.38 5.54
N PHE A 220 2.16 -20.99 6.71
CA PHE A 220 2.43 -21.91 7.80
C PHE A 220 1.37 -21.78 8.89
N GLY A 221 0.68 -22.87 9.21
CA GLY A 221 -0.32 -22.98 10.27
C GLY A 221 -1.76 -22.86 9.81
N ASP A 222 -2.66 -23.41 10.64
CA ASP A 222 -4.10 -23.37 10.40
C ASP A 222 -4.60 -21.92 10.45
N GLY A 223 -5.19 -21.46 9.36
CA GLY A 223 -5.70 -20.09 9.21
C GLY A 223 -4.74 -19.11 8.55
N GLY A 224 -3.62 -19.59 8.01
CA GLY A 224 -2.77 -18.80 7.11
C GLY A 224 -3.53 -18.39 5.85
N GLU A 225 -3.40 -17.12 5.46
CA GLU A 225 -3.93 -16.63 4.19
C GLU A 225 -3.03 -17.13 3.06
N ASN A 226 -3.45 -18.16 2.32
CA ASN A 226 -2.73 -18.63 1.14
C ASN A 226 -2.89 -17.64 -0.03
N MET A 227 -2.39 -16.41 0.14
CA MET A 227 -2.51 -15.38 -0.89
C MET A 227 -1.60 -15.59 -2.10
N HIS A 228 -0.52 -16.35 -1.93
CA HIS A 228 0.48 -16.54 -2.97
C HIS A 228 0.63 -18.00 -3.35
N ASP A 229 0.51 -18.33 -4.63
CA ASP A 229 0.96 -19.63 -5.14
C ASP A 229 2.50 -19.70 -5.08
N SER A 230 3.04 -20.89 -4.81
CA SER A 230 4.48 -21.15 -4.73
C SER A 230 5.26 -20.84 -6.03
N LYS A 231 4.53 -20.65 -7.14
CA LYS A 231 5.10 -20.32 -8.46
C LYS A 231 4.86 -18.87 -8.87
N GLU A 232 4.24 -18.06 -8.02
CA GLU A 232 3.93 -16.67 -8.37
C GLU A 232 5.22 -15.88 -8.59
N VAL A 233 5.33 -15.29 -9.75
CA VAL A 233 6.39 -14.37 -10.14
C VAL A 233 5.80 -12.99 -10.27
N ILE A 234 6.23 -12.08 -9.42
CA ILE A 234 5.82 -10.67 -9.45
C ILE A 234 6.83 -9.91 -10.29
N CYS A 235 6.33 -9.10 -11.20
CA CYS A 235 7.15 -8.26 -12.06
C CYS A 235 7.01 -6.79 -11.65
N SER A 236 8.12 -6.08 -11.53
CA SER A 236 8.10 -4.63 -11.49
C SER A 236 7.76 -4.11 -12.89
N SER A 237 6.71 -3.30 -13.00
CA SER A 237 6.12 -3.07 -14.32
C SER A 237 6.25 -1.64 -14.85
N ILE A 238 6.58 -0.66 -14.03
CA ILE A 238 6.42 0.74 -14.45
C ILE A 238 7.58 1.58 -13.94
N GLU A 239 8.23 2.29 -14.86
CA GLU A 239 9.13 3.40 -14.57
C GLU A 239 8.26 4.55 -14.02
N THR A 240 8.61 5.11 -12.87
CA THR A 240 7.88 6.23 -12.27
C THR A 240 8.67 7.52 -12.45
N ASP A 241 7.98 8.66 -12.51
CA ASP A 241 8.61 9.99 -12.50
C ASP A 241 9.31 10.32 -11.17
N VAL A 242 9.27 9.40 -10.21
CA VAL A 242 9.81 9.60 -8.86
C VAL A 242 11.20 8.96 -8.76
N ASN A 243 12.25 9.75 -8.91
CA ASN A 243 13.65 9.41 -8.60
C ASN A 243 14.20 8.13 -9.28
N ASP A 244 13.89 7.88 -10.53
CA ASP A 244 14.36 6.70 -11.30
C ASP A 244 14.05 5.35 -10.61
N LYS A 245 12.94 5.26 -9.89
CA LYS A 245 12.48 4.03 -9.24
C LYS A 245 11.37 3.34 -10.04
N TYR A 246 11.20 2.06 -9.77
CA TYR A 246 10.18 1.22 -10.41
C TYR A 246 9.09 0.87 -9.40
N GLU A 247 7.83 0.89 -9.83
CA GLU A 247 6.72 0.43 -9.01
C GLU A 247 6.61 -1.09 -9.02
N LEU A 248 6.52 -1.65 -7.82
CA LEU A 248 6.24 -3.07 -7.60
C LEU A 248 4.98 -3.19 -6.74
N SER A 249 3.92 -3.74 -7.32
CA SER A 249 2.68 -4.01 -6.60
C SER A 249 2.71 -5.41 -6.00
N ILE A 250 2.66 -5.50 -4.68
CA ILE A 250 2.67 -6.75 -3.93
C ILE A 250 1.46 -6.86 -3.02
N SER A 251 1.16 -8.09 -2.59
CA SER A 251 0.23 -8.33 -1.49
C SER A 251 1.01 -8.80 -0.27
N ILE A 252 0.71 -8.24 0.90
CA ILE A 252 1.36 -8.60 2.17
C ILE A 252 0.26 -9.06 3.13
N PRO A 253 0.18 -10.36 3.42
CA PRO A 253 -0.83 -10.90 4.34
C PRO A 253 -0.76 -10.29 5.74
N SER A 254 -1.82 -10.42 6.51
CA SER A 254 -1.86 -9.97 7.90
C SER A 254 -0.82 -10.70 8.75
N SER A 255 -0.19 -10.01 9.72
CA SER A 255 0.80 -10.57 10.64
C SER A 255 1.80 -11.49 9.93
N SER A 256 2.46 -10.99 8.88
CA SER A 256 3.30 -11.82 8.02
C SER A 256 4.56 -11.13 7.54
N ILE A 257 5.48 -11.93 7.06
CA ILE A 257 6.65 -11.53 6.30
C ILE A 257 6.69 -12.30 4.98
N VAL A 258 6.97 -11.58 3.90
CA VAL A 258 7.19 -12.17 2.57
C VAL A 258 8.58 -11.79 2.09
N VAL A 259 9.36 -12.79 1.67
CA VAL A 259 10.70 -12.63 1.14
C VAL A 259 10.69 -12.97 -0.33
N TYR A 260 11.18 -12.04 -1.14
CA TYR A 260 11.29 -12.20 -2.59
C TYR A 260 12.75 -12.28 -3.00
N LYS A 261 13.06 -13.17 -3.92
CA LYS A 261 14.36 -13.18 -4.61
C LYS A 261 14.24 -12.39 -5.89
N TYR A 262 15.15 -11.43 -6.06
CA TYR A 262 15.26 -10.64 -7.27
C TYR A 262 15.93 -11.44 -8.39
N GLU A 263 15.37 -11.35 -9.58
CA GLU A 263 15.90 -11.91 -10.81
C GLU A 263 15.92 -10.80 -11.89
N ALA A 264 17.11 -10.45 -12.37
CA ALA A 264 17.24 -9.43 -13.40
C ALA A 264 16.57 -9.85 -14.71
N TYR A 265 15.94 -8.89 -15.40
CA TYR A 265 15.54 -9.12 -16.78
C TYR A 265 16.75 -9.11 -17.71
N SER A 266 16.71 -9.94 -18.75
CA SER A 266 17.64 -9.85 -19.86
C SER A 266 17.38 -8.57 -20.68
N ASP A 267 18.39 -8.13 -21.45
CA ASP A 267 18.26 -6.95 -22.32
C ASP A 267 17.10 -7.07 -23.34
N ILE A 268 16.78 -8.29 -23.75
CA ILE A 268 15.67 -8.57 -24.67
C ILE A 268 14.33 -8.34 -23.94
N GLU A 269 14.17 -8.89 -22.75
CA GLU A 269 12.96 -8.73 -21.93
C GLU A 269 12.71 -7.26 -21.55
N ILE A 270 13.78 -6.51 -21.24
CA ILE A 270 13.67 -5.06 -20.97
C ILE A 270 13.11 -4.32 -22.20
N LYS A 271 13.60 -4.65 -23.40
CA LYS A 271 13.09 -4.03 -24.64
C LYS A 271 11.64 -4.40 -24.90
N GLU A 272 11.28 -5.67 -24.73
CA GLU A 272 9.89 -6.13 -24.90
C GLU A 272 8.94 -5.46 -23.91
N LEU A 273 9.34 -5.33 -22.64
CA LEU A 273 8.56 -4.64 -21.61
C LEU A 273 8.37 -3.16 -21.93
N LYS A 274 9.41 -2.46 -22.38
CA LYS A 274 9.31 -1.06 -22.80
C LYS A 274 8.30 -0.88 -23.93
N ILE A 275 8.39 -1.69 -24.97
CA ILE A 275 7.44 -1.66 -26.09
C ILE A 275 6.01 -1.94 -25.62
N LYS A 276 5.82 -2.91 -24.72
CA LYS A 276 4.52 -3.25 -24.17
C LYS A 276 3.94 -2.11 -23.33
N ASN A 277 4.76 -1.50 -22.46
CA ASN A 277 4.33 -0.39 -21.62
C ASN A 277 3.98 0.85 -22.44
N GLU A 278 4.78 1.16 -23.49
CA GLU A 278 4.48 2.26 -24.43
C GLU A 278 3.14 2.02 -25.15
N ALA A 279 2.90 0.80 -25.60
CA ALA A 279 1.64 0.43 -26.26
C ALA A 279 0.43 0.53 -25.32
N GLU A 280 0.59 0.12 -24.07
CA GLU A 280 -0.46 0.21 -23.06
C GLU A 280 -0.75 1.66 -22.64
N ALA A 281 0.28 2.46 -22.46
CA ALA A 281 0.14 3.90 -22.21
C ALA A 281 -0.57 4.63 -23.36
N ALA A 282 -0.20 4.32 -24.60
CA ALA A 282 -0.87 4.88 -25.79
C ALA A 282 -2.35 4.48 -25.86
N LYS A 283 -2.68 3.24 -25.49
CA LYS A 283 -4.05 2.74 -25.44
C LYS A 283 -4.89 3.49 -24.39
N ILE A 284 -4.35 3.65 -23.17
CA ILE A 284 -5.02 4.38 -22.07
C ILE A 284 -5.26 5.84 -22.48
N GLU A 285 -4.27 6.48 -23.12
CA GLU A 285 -4.42 7.85 -23.60
C GLU A 285 -5.48 7.96 -24.70
N ALA A 286 -5.52 7.02 -25.63
CA ALA A 286 -6.54 6.96 -26.67
C ALA A 286 -7.96 6.76 -26.09
N GLU A 287 -8.12 5.88 -25.11
CA GLU A 287 -9.39 5.68 -24.41
C GLU A 287 -9.84 6.94 -23.65
N LYS A 288 -8.91 7.63 -23.00
CA LYS A 288 -9.17 8.92 -22.31
C LYS A 288 -9.62 10.00 -23.29
N LYS A 289 -8.95 10.11 -24.45
CA LYS A 289 -9.34 11.04 -25.53
C LYS A 289 -10.71 10.70 -26.09
N ALA A 290 -10.99 9.42 -26.32
CA ALA A 290 -12.31 8.96 -26.81
C ALA A 290 -13.45 9.26 -25.81
N ARG A 291 -13.18 9.11 -24.50
CA ARG A 291 -14.14 9.46 -23.45
C ARG A 291 -14.41 10.96 -23.42
N MET A 292 -13.37 11.79 -23.46
CA MET A 292 -13.51 13.25 -23.52
C MET A 292 -14.29 13.71 -24.76
N ALA A 293 -14.02 13.10 -25.93
CA ALA A 293 -14.75 13.40 -27.17
C ALA A 293 -16.24 13.06 -27.06
N LYS A 294 -16.59 11.93 -26.44
CA LYS A 294 -17.99 11.57 -26.17
C LYS A 294 -18.69 12.56 -25.24
N GLU A 295 -18.03 12.98 -24.17
CA GLU A 295 -18.58 13.97 -23.22
C GLU A 295 -18.81 15.34 -23.91
N LEU A 296 -17.89 15.76 -24.78
CA LEU A 296 -18.05 16.99 -25.58
C LEU A 296 -19.20 16.88 -26.59
N ALA A 297 -19.36 15.72 -27.25
CA ALA A 297 -20.44 15.49 -28.17
C ALA A 297 -21.82 15.55 -27.47
N ILE A 298 -21.96 14.95 -26.29
CA ILE A 298 -23.16 15.02 -25.47
C ILE A 298 -23.51 16.47 -25.10
N LYS A 299 -22.52 17.25 -24.64
CA LYS A 299 -22.70 18.68 -24.31
C LYS A 299 -23.13 19.51 -25.51
N ALA A 300 -22.53 19.26 -26.68
CA ALA A 300 -22.90 19.94 -27.92
C ALA A 300 -24.34 19.63 -28.36
N ASP A 301 -24.78 18.36 -28.21
CA ASP A 301 -26.17 17.95 -28.49
C ASP A 301 -27.16 18.62 -27.51
N GLU A 302 -26.81 18.72 -26.23
CA GLU A 302 -27.66 19.42 -25.25
C GLU A 302 -27.78 20.92 -25.54
N GLU A 303 -26.70 21.57 -25.94
CA GLU A 303 -26.69 22.98 -26.33
C GLU A 303 -27.49 23.22 -27.62
N ALA A 304 -27.35 22.35 -28.61
CA ALA A 304 -28.13 22.40 -29.83
C ALA A 304 -29.64 22.25 -29.56
N LYS A 305 -30.02 21.36 -28.65
CA LYS A 305 -31.40 21.19 -28.22
C LYS A 305 -31.97 22.43 -27.53
N LYS A 306 -31.20 23.03 -26.61
CA LYS A 306 -31.58 24.28 -25.93
C LYS A 306 -31.76 25.44 -26.93
N ALA A 307 -30.86 25.55 -27.93
CA ALA A 307 -30.94 26.56 -28.96
C ALA A 307 -32.22 26.36 -29.82
N ALA A 308 -32.54 25.13 -30.21
CA ALA A 308 -33.77 24.83 -30.98
C ALA A 308 -35.07 25.15 -30.20
N ASP A 309 -35.08 24.84 -28.89
CA ASP A 309 -36.21 25.16 -28.01
C ASP A 309 -36.40 26.70 -27.84
N ALA A 310 -35.28 27.43 -27.69
CA ALA A 310 -35.28 28.88 -27.59
C ALA A 310 -35.80 29.54 -28.91
N GLU A 311 -35.38 29.02 -30.08
CA GLU A 311 -35.91 29.49 -31.39
C GLU A 311 -37.41 29.25 -31.54
N LYS A 312 -37.90 28.10 -31.08
CA LYS A 312 -39.33 27.78 -31.10
C LYS A 312 -40.13 28.75 -30.22
N LEU A 313 -39.67 29.03 -29.01
CA LEU A 313 -40.28 30.00 -28.10
C LEU A 313 -40.27 31.43 -28.67
N ALA A 314 -39.19 31.86 -29.31
CA ALA A 314 -39.09 33.14 -29.96
C ALA A 314 -40.09 33.28 -31.12
N LYS A 315 -40.24 32.25 -31.95
CA LYS A 315 -41.26 32.23 -33.03
C LYS A 315 -42.70 32.31 -32.50
N GLU A 316 -42.98 31.66 -31.38
CA GLU A 316 -44.30 31.68 -30.75
C GLU A 316 -44.61 33.06 -30.11
N SER A 317 -43.66 33.68 -29.46
CA SER A 317 -43.77 35.03 -28.91
C SER A 317 -43.96 36.10 -30.00
N LEU A 318 -43.26 35.97 -31.13
CA LEU A 318 -43.46 36.85 -32.29
C LEU A 318 -44.87 36.73 -32.87
N ARG A 319 -45.39 35.51 -32.99
CA ARG A 319 -46.77 35.25 -33.47
C ARG A 319 -47.84 35.84 -32.54
N LEU A 320 -47.61 35.75 -31.21
CA LEU A 320 -48.54 36.32 -30.22
C LEU A 320 -48.48 37.88 -30.27
N ALA A 321 -47.30 38.46 -30.40
CA ALA A 321 -47.14 39.90 -30.56
C ALA A 321 -47.81 40.43 -31.82
N GLN A 322 -47.70 39.66 -32.92
CA GLN A 322 -48.37 40.00 -34.18
C GLN A 322 -49.90 39.99 -34.04
N LYS A 323 -50.45 38.95 -33.40
CA LYS A 323 -51.90 38.89 -33.11
C LYS A 323 -52.40 40.04 -32.24
N ALA A 324 -51.65 40.36 -31.17
CA ALA A 324 -51.98 41.48 -30.28
C ALA A 324 -51.94 42.83 -31.02
N ARG A 325 -50.99 42.99 -31.94
CA ARG A 325 -50.92 44.20 -32.80
C ARG A 325 -52.13 44.30 -33.74
N ASP A 326 -52.50 43.18 -34.39
CA ASP A 326 -53.66 43.18 -35.32
C ASP A 326 -55.00 43.46 -34.57
N GLU A 327 -55.14 42.88 -33.34
CA GLU A 327 -56.31 43.21 -32.50
C GLU A 327 -56.33 44.66 -32.01
N ALA A 328 -55.16 45.20 -31.63
CA ALA A 328 -55.09 46.63 -31.28
C ALA A 328 -55.38 47.55 -32.40
N GLU A 329 -54.91 47.23 -33.64
CA GLU A 329 -55.24 47.98 -34.84
C GLU A 329 -56.72 47.92 -35.19
N LYS A 330 -57.37 46.75 -35.04
CA LYS A 330 -58.82 46.60 -35.23
C LYS A 330 -59.62 47.45 -34.23
N LYS A 331 -59.26 47.42 -32.93
CA LYS A 331 -59.88 48.24 -31.88
C LYS A 331 -59.68 49.72 -32.11
N ALA A 332 -58.49 50.14 -32.58
CA ALA A 332 -58.22 51.55 -32.92
C ALA A 332 -59.14 51.98 -34.12
N LYS A 333 -59.27 51.15 -35.15
CA LYS A 333 -60.17 51.47 -36.28
C LYS A 333 -61.62 51.56 -35.84
N GLU A 334 -62.08 50.66 -34.94
CA GLU A 334 -63.46 50.69 -34.37
C GLU A 334 -63.65 51.97 -33.52
N ALA A 335 -62.69 52.36 -32.68
CA ALA A 335 -62.72 53.56 -31.85
C ALA A 335 -62.78 54.84 -32.72
N VAL A 336 -62.02 54.89 -33.82
CA VAL A 336 -62.10 56.00 -34.79
C VAL A 336 -63.52 56.08 -35.48
N LYS A 337 -64.11 54.94 -35.88
CA LYS A 337 -65.45 54.94 -36.46
C LYS A 337 -66.45 55.41 -35.41
N GLU A 338 -66.37 54.99 -34.17
CA GLU A 338 -67.30 55.42 -33.12
C GLU A 338 -67.14 56.92 -32.81
N SER A 339 -65.89 57.47 -32.77
CA SER A 339 -65.62 58.89 -32.63
C SER A 339 -66.28 59.72 -33.77
N VAL A 340 -66.18 59.24 -35.02
CA VAL A 340 -66.82 59.93 -36.19
C VAL A 340 -68.33 59.91 -36.02
N ARG A 341 -68.93 58.80 -35.59
CA ARG A 341 -70.35 58.69 -35.35
C ARG A 341 -70.84 59.64 -34.27
N ILE A 342 -70.14 59.74 -33.16
CA ILE A 342 -70.41 60.68 -32.06
C ILE A 342 -70.33 62.15 -32.55
N ASP A 343 -69.30 62.49 -33.36
CA ASP A 343 -69.18 63.82 -33.93
C ASP A 343 -70.32 64.17 -34.90
N GLU A 344 -70.74 63.22 -35.74
CA GLU A 344 -71.89 63.39 -36.59
C GLU A 344 -73.19 63.56 -35.80
N GLU A 345 -73.37 62.79 -34.73
CA GLU A 345 -74.57 62.86 -33.87
C GLU A 345 -74.57 64.22 -33.09
N MET A 346 -73.38 64.67 -32.60
CA MET A 346 -73.30 66.02 -32.05
C MET A 346 -73.59 67.13 -33.04
N ARG A 347 -73.12 67.04 -34.27
CA ARG A 347 -73.39 68.01 -35.30
C ARG A 347 -74.89 68.08 -35.62
N LYS A 348 -75.61 66.95 -35.70
CA LYS A 348 -77.06 66.90 -35.88
C LYS A 348 -77.79 67.56 -34.68
N ARG A 349 -77.45 67.24 -33.47
CA ARG A 349 -78.03 67.90 -32.27
C ARG A 349 -77.79 69.42 -32.20
N LEU A 350 -76.58 69.83 -32.58
CA LEU A 350 -76.28 71.28 -32.72
C LEU A 350 -77.03 71.97 -33.84
N GLN A 351 -77.35 71.30 -34.89
CA GLN A 351 -78.28 71.86 -35.98
C GLN A 351 -79.72 71.94 -35.55
N GLU A 352 -80.21 70.94 -34.84
CA GLU A 352 -81.55 70.94 -34.23
C GLU A 352 -81.76 72.10 -33.23
N LEU A 353 -80.76 72.32 -32.35
CA LEU A 353 -80.78 73.42 -31.41
C LEU A 353 -80.64 74.82 -32.01
N LYS A 354 -80.20 75.00 -33.28
CA LYS A 354 -80.16 76.22 -33.99
C LYS A 354 -81.38 76.51 -34.85
N SER A 355 -82.32 75.56 -34.94
CA SER A 355 -83.54 75.62 -35.67
C SER A 355 -84.82 75.84 -34.81
N GLU A 356 -84.63 75.78 -33.48
CA GLU A 356 -85.56 76.29 -32.42
C GLU A 356 -85.23 77.80 -32.15
#